data_e647b804381504628f6e03188cf00100
#
_entry.id   e647b804381504628f6e03188cf00100
#
_cell.length_a   1.000
_cell.length_b   1.000
_cell.length_c   1.000
_cell.angle_alpha   90.00
_cell.angle_beta   90.00
_cell.angle_gamma   90.00
#
_symmetry.space_group_name_H-M   'P 1'
#
loop_
_entity.id
_entity.type
_entity.pdbx_description
1 polymer ?
#
loop_
_entity_poly.entity_id
_entity_poly.type
_entity_poly.pdbx_seq_one_letter_code
_entity_poly.pdbx_strand_id
1 'polypeptide(L)'
;MKKINFVFFLLVLSIGAYAQSYSKTDLGIKTTVNSTAVEIQFYGPATVRVLKSPVGKTFTKESLSVVKKPETTKLAISQKGDVISLKSNKLKVDVDVKSGIITYFTPAGIQLLSEKEASATFTDFNDAGSKTYTVNQSFTLDKDEAIYGLGQQQRGKLSLRHAKINMVQGNTDDYVPFLVSTKGYGLFWDNYSPTTFEDKPESASFKSEVGDCIDYYFMLGGNIDGSIACMRDLTGQAPMFPLWTFGYWQSKERYKSQNELVGVVQKYREQGVPLDGIIQDWQYWGNNYLWNAMEFLNTEFPNPQKM
;
A
#
# COMPACT_ATOMS: atom_id res chain seq x y z
N MET A 1 34.48 42.46 66.79
CA MET A 1 33.36 41.70 66.26
C MET A 1 33.47 41.73 64.73
N LYS A 2 33.91 40.66 64.09
CA LYS A 2 34.03 40.55 62.61
C LYS A 2 32.71 40.00 62.10
N LYS A 3 32.06 40.73 61.19
CA LYS A 3 30.85 40.26 60.46
C LYS A 3 31.31 39.41 59.31
N ILE A 4 30.91 38.14 59.28
CA ILE A 4 31.08 37.22 58.16
C ILE A 4 29.85 37.36 57.27
N ASN A 5 30.04 37.86 56.04
CA ASN A 5 28.99 37.84 55.02
C ASN A 5 29.02 36.48 54.29
N PHE A 6 27.93 35.72 54.41
CA PHE A 6 27.70 34.49 53.68
C PHE A 6 27.02 34.87 52.34
N VAL A 7 27.75 34.71 51.25
CA VAL A 7 27.20 34.87 49.90
C VAL A 7 26.67 33.50 49.46
N PHE A 8 25.35 33.36 49.36
CA PHE A 8 24.66 32.19 48.83
C PHE A 8 24.71 32.23 47.31
N PHE A 9 25.49 31.36 46.65
CA PHE A 9 25.51 31.16 45.22
C PHE A 9 24.35 30.26 44.84
N LEU A 10 23.22 30.84 44.31
CA LEU A 10 22.11 30.10 43.76
C LEU A 10 22.55 29.54 42.39
N LEU A 11 22.86 28.24 42.30
CA LEU A 11 23.07 27.54 41.06
C LEU A 11 21.69 27.31 40.40
N VAL A 12 21.29 28.16 39.42
CA VAL A 12 20.10 27.95 38.58
C VAL A 12 20.44 26.89 37.56
N LEU A 13 20.08 25.63 37.84
CA LEU A 13 20.02 24.57 36.83
C LEU A 13 18.90 24.89 35.86
N SER A 14 19.23 25.49 34.71
CA SER A 14 18.32 25.60 33.58
C SER A 14 18.11 24.22 32.98
N ILE A 15 17.08 23.51 33.42
CA ILE A 15 16.55 22.33 32.75
C ILE A 15 15.90 22.88 31.46
N GLY A 16 16.61 22.76 30.34
CA GLY A 16 16.06 23.05 29.04
C GLY A 16 14.88 22.11 28.78
N ALA A 17 13.66 22.61 28.98
CA ALA A 17 12.46 21.93 28.54
C ALA A 17 12.47 21.95 27.02
N TYR A 18 12.97 20.88 26.39
CA TYR A 18 12.77 20.68 24.95
C TYR A 18 11.26 20.52 24.72
N ALA A 19 10.68 21.48 24.00
CA ALA A 19 9.29 21.38 23.58
C ALA A 19 9.12 20.09 22.76
N GLN A 20 8.17 19.25 23.14
CA GLN A 20 7.84 18.02 22.43
C GLN A 20 7.33 18.37 21.03
N SER A 21 8.00 17.89 19.97
CA SER A 21 7.70 18.21 18.59
C SER A 21 6.58 17.35 17.99
N TYR A 22 5.86 16.57 18.81
CA TYR A 22 4.79 15.67 18.39
C TYR A 22 3.65 15.64 19.41
N SER A 23 2.46 15.28 18.96
CA SER A 23 1.33 14.88 19.79
C SER A 23 1.13 13.37 19.75
N LYS A 24 0.85 12.77 20.93
CA LYS A 24 0.48 11.36 21.01
C LYS A 24 -0.96 11.16 20.55
N THR A 25 -1.21 10.04 19.90
CA THR A 25 -2.55 9.54 19.56
C THR A 25 -2.72 8.14 20.13
N ASP A 26 -3.92 7.57 20.09
CA ASP A 26 -4.19 6.20 20.53
C ASP A 26 -3.39 5.15 19.72
N LEU A 27 -3.03 5.50 18.47
CA LEU A 27 -2.34 4.60 17.54
C LEU A 27 -0.85 4.93 17.37
N GLY A 28 -0.37 6.06 17.89
CA GLY A 28 1.03 6.48 17.71
C GLY A 28 1.27 7.97 17.91
N ILE A 29 1.61 8.69 16.84
CA ILE A 29 1.91 10.14 16.92
C ILE A 29 1.42 10.90 15.70
N LYS A 30 1.24 12.23 15.91
CA LYS A 30 1.17 13.26 14.87
C LYS A 30 2.28 14.28 15.07
N THR A 31 2.92 14.67 13.98
CA THR A 31 3.94 15.73 13.96
C THR A 31 3.86 16.53 12.66
N THR A 32 4.57 17.63 12.61
CA THR A 32 4.69 18.46 11.39
C THR A 32 6.17 18.64 11.09
N VAL A 33 6.57 18.34 9.86
CA VAL A 33 7.95 18.52 9.40
C VAL A 33 7.93 19.19 8.02
N ASN A 34 8.64 20.30 7.88
CA ASN A 34 8.79 21.01 6.59
C ASN A 34 7.46 21.26 5.87
N SER A 35 6.44 21.80 6.58
CA SER A 35 5.08 22.05 6.08
C SER A 35 4.32 20.78 5.65
N THR A 36 4.77 19.60 6.06
CA THR A 36 4.09 18.32 5.88
C THR A 36 3.58 17.82 7.22
N ALA A 37 2.28 17.58 7.32
CA ALA A 37 1.69 16.86 8.45
C ALA A 37 2.01 15.37 8.28
N VAL A 38 2.55 14.76 9.33
CA VAL A 38 2.94 13.34 9.36
C VAL A 38 2.21 12.65 10.49
N GLU A 39 1.54 11.55 10.18
CA GLU A 39 0.89 10.70 11.18
C GLU A 39 1.44 9.27 11.07
N ILE A 40 1.85 8.72 12.22
CA ILE A 40 2.31 7.33 12.35
C ILE A 40 1.27 6.58 13.16
N GLN A 41 0.68 5.54 12.57
CA GLN A 41 -0.37 4.72 13.16
C GLN A 41 0.06 3.25 13.21
N PHE A 42 0.14 2.66 14.39
CA PHE A 42 0.35 1.22 14.55
C PHE A 42 -1.00 0.50 14.38
N TYR A 43 -1.09 -0.38 13.41
CA TYR A 43 -2.22 -1.28 13.15
C TYR A 43 -2.08 -2.63 13.87
N GLY A 44 -1.01 -2.79 14.59
CA GLY A 44 -0.57 -3.94 15.35
C GLY A 44 0.92 -3.83 15.63
N PRO A 45 1.53 -4.75 16.39
CA PRO A 45 2.92 -4.59 16.82
C PRO A 45 3.95 -4.63 15.68
N ALA A 46 3.61 -5.18 14.52
CA ALA A 46 4.51 -5.33 13.37
C ALA A 46 4.09 -4.52 12.14
N THR A 47 2.94 -3.82 12.18
CA THR A 47 2.38 -3.09 11.04
C THR A 47 2.17 -1.63 11.40
N VAL A 48 2.69 -0.75 10.56
CA VAL A 48 2.60 0.71 10.71
C VAL A 48 2.06 1.33 9.44
N ARG A 49 1.05 2.18 9.57
CA ARG A 49 0.59 3.10 8.52
C ARG A 49 1.27 4.44 8.68
N VAL A 50 1.70 5.02 7.59
CA VAL A 50 2.24 6.38 7.49
C VAL A 50 1.35 7.20 6.58
N LEU A 51 0.87 8.30 7.12
CA LEU A 51 0.12 9.31 6.39
C LEU A 51 0.92 10.60 6.34
N LYS A 52 1.07 11.19 5.15
CA LYS A 52 1.66 12.52 4.97
C LYS A 52 0.75 13.37 4.08
N SER A 53 0.52 14.61 4.48
CA SER A 53 -0.26 15.58 3.70
C SER A 53 0.28 17.00 3.90
N PRO A 54 0.03 17.93 2.97
CA PRO A 54 0.30 19.34 3.21
C PRO A 54 -0.42 19.84 4.47
N VAL A 55 0.25 20.66 5.27
CA VAL A 55 -0.36 21.25 6.49
C VAL A 55 -1.63 22.03 6.14
N GLY A 56 -2.65 21.89 6.97
CA GLY A 56 -3.96 22.55 6.80
C GLY A 56 -4.93 21.77 5.90
N LYS A 57 -4.53 20.62 5.38
CA LYS A 57 -5.44 19.68 4.70
C LYS A 57 -5.95 18.62 5.67
N THR A 58 -7.25 18.39 5.66
CA THR A 58 -7.86 17.29 6.39
C THR A 58 -7.94 16.09 5.47
N PHE A 59 -7.44 14.95 5.93
CA PHE A 59 -7.49 13.71 5.20
C PHE A 59 -8.35 12.71 5.98
N THR A 60 -9.41 12.23 5.34
CA THR A 60 -10.41 11.32 5.94
C THR A 60 -10.66 10.07 5.09
N LYS A 61 -9.71 9.73 4.20
CA LYS A 61 -9.85 8.58 3.30
C LYS A 61 -9.94 7.28 4.08
N GLU A 62 -11.01 6.53 3.87
CA GLU A 62 -11.06 5.12 4.21
C GLU A 62 -10.39 4.32 3.09
N SER A 63 -9.54 3.36 3.46
CA SER A 63 -8.94 2.44 2.49
C SER A 63 -10.01 1.51 1.94
N LEU A 64 -10.02 1.30 0.62
CA LEU A 64 -10.84 0.27 -0.02
C LEU A 64 -10.24 -1.13 0.12
N SER A 65 -8.95 -1.20 0.43
CA SER A 65 -8.20 -2.46 0.53
C SER A 65 -8.00 -2.92 1.96
N VAL A 66 -7.93 -2.00 2.92
CA VAL A 66 -7.63 -2.31 4.33
C VAL A 66 -8.92 -2.45 5.11
N VAL A 67 -9.22 -3.68 5.52
CA VAL A 67 -10.41 -4.01 6.31
C VAL A 67 -10.11 -4.10 7.81
N LYS A 68 -8.84 -4.26 8.18
CA LYS A 68 -8.42 -4.34 9.57
C LYS A 68 -8.68 -3.02 10.29
N LYS A 69 -9.37 -3.09 11.42
CA LYS A 69 -9.43 -1.98 12.38
C LYS A 69 -8.12 -1.91 13.14
N PRO A 70 -7.52 -0.70 13.31
CA PRO A 70 -6.29 -0.59 14.09
C PRO A 70 -6.55 -0.96 15.55
N GLU A 71 -5.60 -1.69 16.13
CA GLU A 71 -5.65 -2.10 17.54
C GLU A 71 -4.67 -1.26 18.35
N THR A 72 -5.08 -0.87 19.56
CA THR A 72 -4.18 -0.17 20.48
C THR A 72 -2.97 -1.04 20.77
N THR A 73 -1.81 -0.59 20.32
CA THR A 73 -0.53 -1.29 20.52
C THR A 73 0.25 -0.63 21.66
N LYS A 74 0.81 -1.43 22.58
CA LYS A 74 1.70 -0.89 23.62
C LYS A 74 2.96 -0.34 22.97
N LEU A 75 3.13 0.97 22.99
CA LEU A 75 4.26 1.68 22.42
C LEU A 75 5.09 2.37 23.49
N ALA A 76 6.42 2.22 23.41
CA ALA A 76 7.36 3.12 24.06
C ALA A 76 7.67 4.26 23.08
N ILE A 77 7.26 5.48 23.42
CA ILE A 77 7.48 6.67 22.60
C ILE A 77 8.42 7.60 23.36
N SER A 78 9.52 7.99 22.70
CA SER A 78 10.51 8.91 23.26
C SER A 78 11.05 9.83 22.17
N GLN A 79 11.56 10.99 22.57
CA GLN A 79 12.27 11.90 21.68
C GLN A 79 13.67 12.15 22.25
N LYS A 80 14.68 12.07 21.38
CA LYS A 80 16.07 12.43 21.70
C LYS A 80 16.62 13.32 20.58
N GLY A 81 16.82 14.58 20.88
CA GLY A 81 17.17 15.58 19.87
C GLY A 81 16.04 15.69 18.83
N ASP A 82 16.41 15.58 17.57
CA ASP A 82 15.50 15.67 16.43
C ASP A 82 14.82 14.33 16.07
N VAL A 83 15.08 13.25 16.81
CA VAL A 83 14.52 11.93 16.51
C VAL A 83 13.44 11.53 17.52
N ILE A 84 12.24 11.28 16.99
CA ILE A 84 11.13 10.64 17.73
C ILE A 84 11.19 9.15 17.45
N SER A 85 11.29 8.31 18.48
CA SER A 85 11.28 6.85 18.39
C SER A 85 9.97 6.29 18.92
N LEU A 86 9.31 5.46 18.10
CA LEU A 86 8.16 4.64 18.49
C LEU A 86 8.59 3.17 18.47
N LYS A 87 8.46 2.47 19.58
CA LYS A 87 8.89 1.07 19.69
C LYS A 87 7.77 0.20 20.25
N SER A 88 7.37 -0.80 19.48
CA SER A 88 6.59 -1.95 19.93
C SER A 88 7.52 -3.11 20.32
N ASN A 89 6.97 -4.27 20.66
CA ASN A 89 7.76 -5.49 20.87
C ASN A 89 8.26 -6.16 19.56
N LYS A 90 7.77 -5.70 18.38
CA LYS A 90 8.12 -6.28 17.08
C LYS A 90 8.85 -5.32 16.14
N LEU A 91 8.63 -4.01 16.28
CA LEU A 91 9.09 -3.00 15.33
C LEU A 91 9.50 -1.72 16.05
N LYS A 92 10.57 -1.08 15.56
CA LYS A 92 10.95 0.28 15.93
C LYS A 92 10.87 1.19 14.72
N VAL A 93 10.27 2.37 14.89
CA VAL A 93 10.15 3.42 13.88
C VAL A 93 10.75 4.70 14.44
N ASP A 94 11.69 5.29 13.72
CA ASP A 94 12.28 6.58 14.03
C ASP A 94 11.79 7.63 13.03
N VAL A 95 11.38 8.78 13.51
CA VAL A 95 10.98 9.95 12.71
C VAL A 95 11.95 11.08 13.03
N ASP A 96 12.73 11.49 12.06
CA ASP A 96 13.60 12.66 12.16
C ASP A 96 12.79 13.92 11.82
N VAL A 97 12.56 14.79 12.81
CA VAL A 97 11.71 15.98 12.63
C VAL A 97 12.41 17.13 11.93
N LYS A 98 13.71 17.03 11.66
CA LYS A 98 14.47 18.01 10.88
C LYS A 98 14.43 17.67 9.39
N SER A 99 14.69 16.43 9.02
CA SER A 99 14.71 15.96 7.63
C SER A 99 13.37 15.42 7.14
N GLY A 100 12.49 14.97 8.05
CA GLY A 100 11.22 14.31 7.73
C GLY A 100 11.39 12.83 7.35
N ILE A 101 12.58 12.27 7.52
CA ILE A 101 12.87 10.87 7.18
C ILE A 101 12.25 9.95 8.23
N ILE A 102 11.56 8.91 7.76
CA ILE A 102 11.09 7.81 8.58
C ILE A 102 11.97 6.59 8.31
N THR A 103 12.48 5.98 9.38
CA THR A 103 13.36 4.81 9.31
C THR A 103 12.81 3.67 10.16
N TYR A 104 12.85 2.46 9.61
CA TYR A 104 12.31 1.23 10.21
C TYR A 104 13.43 0.32 10.65
N PHE A 105 13.30 -0.24 11.86
CA PHE A 105 14.29 -1.11 12.45
C PHE A 105 13.64 -2.35 13.08
N THR A 106 14.38 -3.43 13.13
CA THR A 106 14.04 -4.54 14.03
C THR A 106 14.06 -4.09 15.50
N PRO A 107 13.44 -4.81 16.43
CA PRO A 107 13.56 -4.49 17.88
C PRO A 107 14.99 -4.46 18.39
N ALA A 108 15.91 -5.19 17.72
CA ALA A 108 17.34 -5.22 18.02
C ALA A 108 18.11 -4.02 17.44
N GLY A 109 17.46 -3.15 16.64
CA GLY A 109 18.08 -1.95 16.08
C GLY A 109 18.73 -2.14 14.70
N ILE A 110 18.50 -3.28 14.03
CA ILE A 110 18.96 -3.49 12.64
C ILE A 110 18.05 -2.70 11.71
N GLN A 111 18.61 -1.81 10.89
CA GLN A 111 17.86 -1.03 9.92
C GLN A 111 17.32 -1.92 8.79
N LEU A 112 16.04 -1.75 8.48
CA LEU A 112 15.33 -2.47 7.45
C LEU A 112 15.11 -1.61 6.20
N LEU A 113 14.51 -0.44 6.39
CA LEU A 113 14.16 0.50 5.33
C LEU A 113 14.28 1.92 5.84
N SER A 114 14.63 2.86 4.99
CA SER A 114 14.58 4.29 5.27
C SER A 114 13.91 5.02 4.13
N GLU A 115 13.12 6.02 4.43
CA GLU A 115 12.74 6.99 3.43
C GLU A 115 13.97 7.78 2.95
N LYS A 116 13.90 8.32 1.73
CA LYS A 116 14.91 9.25 1.20
C LYS A 116 14.54 10.67 1.61
N GLU A 117 15.52 11.46 2.00
CA GLU A 117 15.36 12.86 2.34
C GLU A 117 14.70 13.66 1.20
N ALA A 118 13.84 14.61 1.56
CA ALA A 118 13.14 15.52 0.64
C ALA A 118 12.37 14.81 -0.50
N SER A 119 11.96 13.55 -0.30
CA SER A 119 11.30 12.75 -1.35
C SER A 119 9.77 12.71 -1.22
N ALA A 120 9.20 13.12 -0.09
CA ALA A 120 7.76 13.33 0.06
C ALA A 120 7.38 14.62 -0.68
N THR A 121 6.73 14.49 -1.84
CA THR A 121 6.35 15.65 -2.65
C THR A 121 4.87 15.64 -2.99
N PHE A 122 4.29 16.85 -3.06
CA PHE A 122 2.91 17.14 -3.41
C PHE A 122 2.93 18.20 -4.50
N THR A 123 2.68 17.80 -5.74
CA THR A 123 2.61 18.72 -6.88
C THR A 123 1.15 18.93 -7.24
N ASP A 124 0.71 20.18 -7.29
CA ASP A 124 -0.68 20.51 -7.63
C ASP A 124 -1.13 19.80 -8.91
N PHE A 125 -2.28 19.18 -8.83
CA PHE A 125 -2.93 18.46 -9.91
C PHE A 125 -4.41 18.82 -9.95
N ASN A 126 -4.97 18.94 -11.16
CA ASN A 126 -6.39 19.18 -11.36
C ASN A 126 -7.01 17.92 -11.99
N ASP A 127 -7.72 17.16 -11.18
CA ASP A 127 -8.43 15.97 -11.62
C ASP A 127 -9.88 16.35 -11.98
N ALA A 128 -10.12 16.59 -13.27
CA ALA A 128 -11.44 16.93 -13.84
C ALA A 128 -12.18 18.05 -13.06
N GLY A 129 -11.44 19.06 -12.61
CA GLY A 129 -11.98 20.20 -11.83
C GLY A 129 -11.77 20.08 -10.31
N SER A 130 -11.40 18.92 -9.81
CA SER A 130 -11.05 18.70 -8.40
C SER A 130 -9.58 19.01 -8.15
N LYS A 131 -9.29 19.88 -7.19
CA LYS A 131 -7.90 20.19 -6.81
C LYS A 131 -7.35 19.08 -5.91
N THR A 132 -6.28 18.47 -6.34
CA THR A 132 -5.56 17.39 -5.65
C THR A 132 -4.06 17.51 -5.91
N TYR A 133 -3.29 16.45 -5.73
CA TYR A 133 -1.84 16.42 -5.95
C TYR A 133 -1.41 15.18 -6.73
N THR A 134 -0.33 15.32 -7.50
CA THR A 134 0.55 14.21 -7.80
C THR A 134 1.43 13.98 -6.58
N VAL A 135 1.43 12.77 -6.03
CA VAL A 135 2.16 12.44 -4.81
C VAL A 135 3.33 11.50 -5.07
N ASN A 136 4.45 11.70 -4.38
CA ASN A 136 5.62 10.85 -4.50
C ASN A 136 6.29 10.63 -3.15
N GLN A 137 6.77 9.41 -2.91
CA GLN A 137 7.66 9.05 -1.81
C GLN A 137 8.74 8.10 -2.31
N SER A 138 9.99 8.36 -1.92
CA SER A 138 11.11 7.48 -2.24
C SER A 138 11.71 6.86 -0.99
N PHE A 139 12.31 5.68 -1.19
CA PHE A 139 12.93 4.85 -0.15
C PHE A 139 14.35 4.48 -0.57
N THR A 140 15.26 4.39 0.39
CA THR A 140 16.62 3.88 0.19
C THR A 140 16.62 2.40 0.51
N LEU A 141 16.84 1.57 -0.52
CA LEU A 141 16.99 0.12 -0.40
C LEU A 141 18.46 -0.24 -0.17
N ASP A 142 18.70 -1.34 0.53
CA ASP A 142 20.03 -1.91 0.65
C ASP A 142 20.51 -2.44 -0.72
N LYS A 143 21.81 -2.36 -0.97
CA LYS A 143 22.42 -2.82 -2.25
C LYS A 143 22.24 -4.32 -2.49
N ASP A 144 22.26 -5.11 -1.43
CA ASP A 144 22.18 -6.58 -1.48
C ASP A 144 20.74 -7.09 -1.27
N GLU A 145 19.76 -6.19 -1.22
CA GLU A 145 18.35 -6.48 -1.02
C GLU A 145 17.67 -6.79 -2.36
N ALA A 146 16.91 -7.87 -2.42
CA ALA A 146 15.98 -8.14 -3.50
C ALA A 146 14.54 -7.82 -3.07
N ILE A 147 13.74 -7.31 -4.00
CA ILE A 147 12.32 -7.01 -3.82
C ILE A 147 11.49 -7.70 -4.88
N TYR A 148 10.28 -8.13 -4.49
CA TYR A 148 9.34 -8.88 -5.33
C TYR A 148 7.93 -8.36 -5.11
N GLY A 149 7.00 -8.63 -6.04
CA GLY A 149 5.59 -8.28 -5.90
C GLY A 149 5.08 -7.31 -6.97
N LEU A 150 4.29 -6.33 -6.57
CA LEU A 150 3.57 -5.37 -7.41
C LEU A 150 2.55 -6.04 -8.35
N GLY A 151 2.01 -7.22 -7.96
CA GLY A 151 1.00 -7.94 -8.70
C GLY A 151 1.57 -8.89 -9.76
N GLN A 152 0.73 -9.28 -10.70
CA GLN A 152 1.05 -10.20 -11.80
C GLN A 152 1.42 -9.41 -13.05
N GLN A 153 2.59 -9.71 -13.62
CA GLN A 153 3.12 -9.02 -14.80
C GLN A 153 3.79 -10.00 -15.75
N GLN A 154 3.62 -9.82 -17.05
CA GLN A 154 4.23 -10.66 -18.09
C GLN A 154 5.59 -10.13 -18.55
N ARG A 155 6.49 -9.78 -17.63
CA ARG A 155 7.78 -9.13 -17.95
C ARG A 155 9.00 -10.07 -17.93
N GLY A 156 8.80 -11.34 -17.56
CA GLY A 156 9.87 -12.33 -17.49
C GLY A 156 10.94 -12.05 -16.42
N LYS A 157 10.69 -11.13 -15.49
CA LYS A 157 11.59 -10.80 -14.39
C LYS A 157 10.88 -10.98 -13.05
N LEU A 158 11.47 -11.74 -12.16
CA LEU A 158 10.96 -11.95 -10.81
C LEU A 158 11.36 -10.80 -9.88
N SER A 159 12.64 -10.40 -9.89
CA SER A 159 13.14 -9.29 -9.06
C SER A 159 12.75 -7.94 -9.65
N LEU A 160 12.28 -7.04 -8.78
CA LEU A 160 11.90 -5.67 -9.14
C LEU A 160 13.09 -4.70 -9.05
N ARG A 161 14.30 -5.15 -8.71
CA ARG A 161 15.48 -4.29 -8.66
C ARG A 161 15.78 -3.73 -10.05
N HIS A 162 16.02 -2.42 -10.09
CA HIS A 162 16.25 -1.63 -11.30
C HIS A 162 15.09 -1.68 -12.30
N ALA A 163 13.87 -1.95 -11.82
CA ALA A 163 12.68 -1.94 -12.66
C ALA A 163 11.99 -0.57 -12.63
N LYS A 164 11.35 -0.24 -13.76
CA LYS A 164 10.34 0.81 -13.84
C LYS A 164 9.02 0.18 -14.28
N ILE A 165 7.98 0.38 -13.49
CA ILE A 165 6.67 -0.25 -13.65
C ILE A 165 5.59 0.81 -13.54
N ASN A 166 4.79 0.96 -14.60
CA ASN A 166 3.59 1.77 -14.57
C ASN A 166 2.43 0.86 -14.18
N MET A 167 1.93 1.02 -12.96
CA MET A 167 0.83 0.24 -12.42
C MET A 167 -0.49 0.85 -12.90
N VAL A 168 -0.95 0.34 -14.02
CA VAL A 168 -2.27 0.63 -14.60
C VAL A 168 -2.83 -0.72 -15.03
N GLN A 169 -4.01 -1.09 -14.52
CA GLN A 169 -4.63 -2.36 -14.85
C GLN A 169 -4.83 -2.49 -16.36
N GLY A 170 -4.42 -3.61 -16.89
CA GLY A 170 -4.44 -3.90 -18.32
C GLY A 170 -5.07 -5.25 -18.63
N ASN A 171 -5.03 -5.64 -19.88
CA ASN A 171 -5.63 -6.91 -20.32
C ASN A 171 -4.91 -8.14 -19.75
N THR A 172 -3.62 -8.04 -19.47
CA THR A 172 -2.78 -9.16 -19.04
C THR A 172 -2.00 -8.89 -17.75
N ASP A 173 -2.07 -7.69 -17.24
CA ASP A 173 -1.38 -7.27 -16.03
C ASP A 173 -2.38 -6.93 -14.93
N ASP A 174 -2.20 -7.52 -13.75
CA ASP A 174 -2.95 -7.23 -12.53
C ASP A 174 -2.00 -6.64 -11.49
N TYR A 175 -2.11 -5.35 -11.22
CA TYR A 175 -1.23 -4.65 -10.29
C TYR A 175 -1.79 -4.63 -8.88
N VAL A 176 -0.95 -4.98 -7.92
CA VAL A 176 -1.19 -4.83 -6.49
C VAL A 176 -0.02 -4.02 -5.92
N PRO A 177 -0.20 -2.80 -5.42
CA PRO A 177 0.88 -1.93 -5.00
C PRO A 177 1.51 -2.38 -3.66
N PHE A 178 1.86 -3.65 -3.58
CA PHE A 178 2.49 -4.32 -2.45
C PHE A 178 3.76 -5.04 -2.91
N LEU A 179 4.87 -4.74 -2.26
CA LEU A 179 6.14 -5.44 -2.46
C LEU A 179 6.62 -6.09 -1.16
N VAL A 180 7.42 -7.14 -1.32
CA VAL A 180 8.11 -7.83 -0.23
C VAL A 180 9.62 -7.81 -0.46
N SER A 181 10.36 -7.72 0.64
CA SER A 181 11.82 -7.66 0.65
C SER A 181 12.42 -8.92 1.24
N THR A 182 13.60 -9.30 0.73
CA THR A 182 14.45 -10.36 1.33
C THR A 182 14.89 -10.02 2.76
N LYS A 183 14.77 -8.76 3.19
CA LYS A 183 14.97 -8.36 4.60
C LYS A 183 13.79 -8.69 5.51
N GLY A 184 12.74 -9.33 4.97
CA GLY A 184 11.60 -9.82 5.75
C GLY A 184 10.58 -8.73 6.09
N TYR A 185 10.48 -7.68 5.29
CA TYR A 185 9.41 -6.70 5.39
C TYR A 185 8.56 -6.63 4.13
N GLY A 186 7.34 -6.11 4.26
CA GLY A 186 6.46 -5.72 3.17
C GLY A 186 6.20 -4.22 3.20
N LEU A 187 5.96 -3.64 2.03
CA LEU A 187 5.54 -2.25 1.84
C LEU A 187 4.30 -2.23 0.95
N PHE A 188 3.20 -1.69 1.45
CA PHE A 188 1.95 -1.52 0.71
C PHE A 188 1.68 -0.03 0.52
N TRP A 189 1.56 0.38 -0.75
CA TRP A 189 1.25 1.74 -1.17
C TRP A 189 -0.25 1.87 -1.44
N ASP A 190 -0.97 2.56 -0.55
CA ASP A 190 -2.44 2.65 -0.60
C ASP A 190 -2.91 3.86 -1.41
N ASN A 191 -2.80 3.72 -2.74
CA ASN A 191 -3.30 4.70 -3.69
C ASN A 191 -3.93 3.99 -4.89
N TYR A 192 -5.04 4.50 -5.43
CA TYR A 192 -5.86 3.86 -6.47
C TYR A 192 -5.71 4.49 -7.85
N SER A 193 -4.91 5.56 -7.96
CA SER A 193 -4.64 6.19 -9.25
C SER A 193 -3.48 5.50 -9.98
N PRO A 194 -3.29 5.76 -11.27
CA PRO A 194 -2.09 5.33 -11.98
C PRO A 194 -0.84 5.67 -11.19
N THR A 195 -0.03 4.65 -10.90
CA THR A 195 1.16 4.77 -10.05
C THR A 195 2.37 4.21 -10.75
N THR A 196 3.46 4.97 -10.78
CA THR A 196 4.75 4.49 -11.25
C THR A 196 5.60 4.07 -10.06
N PHE A 197 6.03 2.81 -10.06
CA PHE A 197 7.15 2.34 -9.25
C PHE A 197 8.43 2.41 -10.07
N GLU A 198 9.51 2.96 -9.51
CA GLU A 198 10.82 3.01 -10.17
C GLU A 198 11.95 2.79 -9.15
N ASP A 199 12.74 1.73 -9.35
CA ASP A 199 13.96 1.45 -8.56
C ASP A 199 15.19 1.91 -9.34
N LYS A 200 15.80 2.99 -8.89
CA LYS A 200 17.08 3.53 -9.36
C LYS A 200 18.20 3.16 -8.39
N PRO A 201 19.47 3.25 -8.80
CA PRO A 201 20.61 2.95 -7.92
C PRO A 201 20.55 3.66 -6.56
N GLU A 202 19.99 4.87 -6.52
CA GLU A 202 19.98 5.72 -5.33
C GLU A 202 18.68 5.64 -4.52
N SER A 203 17.58 5.16 -5.10
CA SER A 203 16.28 5.05 -4.41
C SER A 203 15.21 4.35 -5.23
N ALA A 204 14.34 3.62 -4.54
CA ALA A 204 13.07 3.15 -5.08
C ALA A 204 11.96 4.15 -4.75
N SER A 205 11.05 4.42 -5.67
CA SER A 205 9.98 5.40 -5.48
C SER A 205 8.62 4.89 -5.94
N PHE A 206 7.58 5.36 -5.25
CA PHE A 206 6.20 5.32 -5.73
C PHE A 206 5.75 6.74 -6.05
N LYS A 207 5.26 6.93 -7.27
CA LYS A 207 4.68 8.20 -7.73
C LYS A 207 3.29 7.94 -8.27
N SER A 208 2.27 8.45 -7.60
CA SER A 208 0.88 8.37 -8.02
C SER A 208 0.43 9.67 -8.68
N GLU A 209 -0.34 9.54 -9.75
CA GLU A 209 -0.83 10.68 -10.54
C GLU A 209 -1.79 11.55 -9.73
N VAL A 210 -2.68 10.91 -8.96
CA VAL A 210 -3.69 11.59 -8.15
C VAL A 210 -3.66 11.08 -6.70
N GLY A 211 -3.62 11.99 -5.73
CA GLY A 211 -3.72 11.66 -4.31
C GLY A 211 -3.78 12.89 -3.42
N ASP A 212 -4.60 12.85 -2.39
CA ASP A 212 -4.69 13.92 -1.39
C ASP A 212 -3.64 13.78 -0.29
N CYS A 213 -3.02 12.61 -0.21
CA CYS A 213 -1.96 12.30 0.74
C CYS A 213 -1.03 11.20 0.20
N ILE A 214 0.13 11.08 0.83
CA ILE A 214 0.96 9.87 0.79
C ILE A 214 0.43 8.95 1.88
N ASP A 215 0.08 7.72 1.50
CA ASP A 215 -0.48 6.70 2.39
C ASP A 215 0.17 5.36 2.08
N TYR A 216 0.92 4.84 3.04
CA TYR A 216 1.54 3.52 2.89
C TYR A 216 1.65 2.78 4.21
N TYR A 217 1.76 1.46 4.12
CA TYR A 217 1.92 0.56 5.25
C TYR A 217 3.27 -0.14 5.17
N PHE A 218 4.02 -0.11 6.26
CA PHE A 218 5.21 -0.93 6.47
C PHE A 218 4.87 -2.10 7.39
N MET A 219 5.29 -3.32 7.02
CA MET A 219 4.99 -4.56 7.72
C MET A 219 6.26 -5.37 7.95
N LEU A 220 6.60 -5.69 9.20
CA LEU A 220 7.74 -6.55 9.52
C LEU A 220 7.28 -7.99 9.75
N GLY A 221 7.35 -8.81 8.70
CA GLY A 221 7.01 -10.23 8.75
C GLY A 221 8.15 -11.13 9.23
N GLY A 222 9.39 -10.63 9.20
CA GLY A 222 10.59 -11.39 9.50
C GLY A 222 11.11 -12.28 8.34
N ASN A 223 10.23 -12.62 7.41
CA ASN A 223 10.51 -13.28 6.13
C ASN A 223 9.39 -12.93 5.14
N ILE A 224 9.46 -13.46 3.91
CA ILE A 224 8.46 -13.19 2.85
C ILE A 224 7.08 -13.70 3.26
N ASP A 225 6.97 -14.93 3.76
CA ASP A 225 5.69 -15.52 4.18
C ASP A 225 5.05 -14.73 5.31
N GLY A 226 5.84 -14.30 6.30
CA GLY A 226 5.37 -13.44 7.38
C GLY A 226 4.90 -12.07 6.89
N SER A 227 5.55 -11.50 5.88
CA SER A 227 5.13 -10.23 5.27
C SER A 227 3.81 -10.38 4.51
N ILE A 228 3.62 -11.49 3.80
CA ILE A 228 2.34 -11.84 3.15
C ILE A 228 1.25 -12.07 4.21
N ALA A 229 1.59 -12.73 5.32
CA ALA A 229 0.65 -12.93 6.43
C ALA A 229 0.20 -11.58 7.04
N CYS A 230 1.13 -10.62 7.20
CA CYS A 230 0.78 -9.26 7.66
C CYS A 230 -0.12 -8.54 6.64
N MET A 231 0.12 -8.68 5.35
CA MET A 231 -0.75 -8.13 4.30
C MET A 231 -2.15 -8.73 4.35
N ARG A 232 -2.27 -10.06 4.51
CA ARG A 232 -3.56 -10.74 4.68
C ARG A 232 -4.29 -10.35 5.97
N ASP A 233 -3.57 -10.11 7.04
CA ASP A 233 -4.15 -9.59 8.29
C ASP A 233 -4.71 -8.17 8.07
N LEU A 234 -4.02 -7.36 7.26
CA LEU A 234 -4.44 -5.99 6.94
C LEU A 234 -5.64 -5.94 5.99
N THR A 235 -5.63 -6.74 4.92
CA THR A 235 -6.60 -6.69 3.82
C THR A 235 -7.69 -7.77 3.90
N GLY A 236 -7.62 -8.65 4.88
CA GLY A 236 -8.54 -9.78 5.04
C GLY A 236 -8.06 -11.04 4.34
N GLN A 237 -8.72 -12.15 4.68
CA GLN A 237 -8.38 -13.46 4.14
C GLN A 237 -9.10 -13.68 2.81
N ALA A 238 -8.41 -14.30 1.85
CA ALA A 238 -9.05 -14.78 0.64
C ALA A 238 -10.10 -15.85 1.00
N PRO A 239 -11.30 -15.80 0.40
CA PRO A 239 -12.31 -16.82 0.61
C PRO A 239 -11.87 -18.17 0.03
N MET A 240 -12.37 -19.27 0.60
CA MET A 240 -12.22 -20.59 0.00
C MET A 240 -13.13 -20.68 -1.22
N PHE A 241 -12.54 -20.93 -2.39
CA PHE A 241 -13.30 -21.13 -3.61
C PHE A 241 -13.90 -22.54 -3.65
N PRO A 242 -15.07 -22.73 -4.30
CA PRO A 242 -15.62 -24.05 -4.59
C PRO A 242 -14.67 -24.85 -5.50
N LEU A 243 -14.68 -26.19 -5.39
CA LEU A 243 -13.77 -27.06 -6.14
C LEU A 243 -13.86 -26.86 -7.67
N TRP A 244 -15.07 -26.65 -8.19
CA TRP A 244 -15.30 -26.44 -9.63
C TRP A 244 -14.60 -25.21 -10.21
N THR A 245 -14.26 -24.22 -9.39
CA THR A 245 -13.49 -23.03 -9.82
C THR A 245 -12.09 -23.40 -10.33
N PHE A 246 -11.53 -24.50 -9.86
CA PHE A 246 -10.22 -25.02 -10.25
C PHE A 246 -10.29 -26.04 -11.41
N GLY A 247 -11.49 -26.29 -11.95
CA GLY A 247 -11.70 -27.18 -13.08
C GLY A 247 -11.47 -26.50 -14.44
N TYR A 248 -11.98 -27.13 -15.48
CA TYR A 248 -11.82 -26.60 -16.83
C TYR A 248 -12.92 -25.62 -17.18
N TRP A 249 -12.51 -24.42 -17.62
CA TRP A 249 -13.37 -23.36 -18.09
C TRP A 249 -13.12 -23.11 -19.57
N GLN A 250 -14.14 -23.40 -20.41
CA GLN A 250 -14.07 -23.11 -21.83
C GLN A 250 -14.29 -21.61 -22.07
N SER A 251 -13.33 -20.99 -22.71
CA SER A 251 -13.40 -19.60 -23.15
C SER A 251 -12.91 -19.44 -24.57
N LYS A 252 -13.48 -18.49 -25.29
CA LYS A 252 -12.97 -17.93 -26.53
C LYS A 252 -13.39 -16.48 -26.60
N GLU A 253 -12.88 -15.72 -27.57
CA GLU A 253 -13.16 -14.29 -27.72
C GLU A 253 -14.66 -13.98 -27.59
N ARG A 254 -15.53 -14.77 -28.26
CA ARG A 254 -16.99 -14.68 -28.09
C ARG A 254 -17.72 -15.88 -28.67
N TYR A 255 -18.88 -16.18 -28.10
CA TYR A 255 -19.96 -16.93 -28.72
C TYR A 255 -21.00 -15.93 -29.26
N LYS A 256 -21.43 -16.08 -30.50
CA LYS A 256 -22.26 -15.07 -31.19
C LYS A 256 -23.73 -15.17 -30.82
N SER A 257 -24.16 -16.29 -30.27
CA SER A 257 -25.56 -16.51 -29.87
C SER A 257 -25.66 -17.47 -28.69
N GLN A 258 -26.83 -17.41 -28.04
CA GLN A 258 -27.22 -18.37 -26.99
C GLN A 258 -27.11 -19.82 -27.47
N ASN A 259 -27.59 -20.09 -28.69
CA ASN A 259 -27.59 -21.47 -29.25
C ASN A 259 -26.16 -21.95 -29.51
N GLU A 260 -25.25 -21.09 -29.96
CA GLU A 260 -23.83 -21.45 -30.13
C GLU A 260 -23.18 -21.81 -28.76
N LEU A 261 -23.37 -20.97 -27.76
CA LEU A 261 -22.80 -21.19 -26.43
C LEU A 261 -23.31 -22.50 -25.80
N VAL A 262 -24.62 -22.70 -25.78
CA VAL A 262 -25.23 -23.91 -25.22
C VAL A 262 -24.83 -25.15 -26.02
N GLY A 263 -24.76 -25.05 -27.36
CA GLY A 263 -24.32 -26.15 -28.23
C GLY A 263 -22.88 -26.58 -27.95
N VAL A 264 -21.99 -25.66 -27.60
CA VAL A 264 -20.62 -26.00 -27.16
C VAL A 264 -20.64 -26.82 -25.88
N VAL A 265 -21.40 -26.43 -24.87
CA VAL A 265 -21.55 -27.18 -23.63
C VAL A 265 -22.11 -28.58 -23.89
N GLN A 266 -23.15 -28.68 -24.71
CA GLN A 266 -23.74 -29.97 -25.08
C GLN A 266 -22.71 -30.89 -25.74
N LYS A 267 -21.92 -30.37 -26.67
CA LYS A 267 -20.87 -31.15 -27.37
C LYS A 267 -19.80 -31.66 -26.39
N TYR A 268 -19.39 -30.89 -25.39
CA TYR A 268 -18.48 -31.37 -24.36
C TYR A 268 -19.11 -32.55 -23.58
N ARG A 269 -20.38 -32.46 -23.22
CA ARG A 269 -21.10 -33.51 -22.50
C ARG A 269 -21.28 -34.76 -23.36
N GLU A 270 -21.63 -34.63 -24.63
CA GLU A 270 -21.78 -35.75 -25.59
C GLU A 270 -20.47 -36.50 -25.81
N GLN A 271 -19.35 -35.81 -25.81
CA GLN A 271 -18.03 -36.40 -25.97
C GLN A 271 -17.40 -36.88 -24.67
N GLY A 272 -18.08 -36.73 -23.52
CA GLY A 272 -17.56 -37.16 -22.21
C GLY A 272 -16.36 -36.32 -21.75
N VAL A 273 -16.13 -35.15 -22.30
CA VAL A 273 -15.03 -34.26 -21.88
C VAL A 273 -15.50 -33.45 -20.69
N PRO A 274 -14.76 -33.49 -19.56
CA PRO A 274 -15.10 -32.67 -18.39
C PRO A 274 -15.12 -31.17 -18.69
N LEU A 275 -16.12 -30.48 -18.15
CA LEU A 275 -16.29 -29.02 -18.26
C LEU A 275 -16.97 -28.52 -17.01
N ASP A 276 -16.37 -27.56 -16.33
CA ASP A 276 -16.86 -26.94 -15.09
C ASP A 276 -17.50 -25.59 -15.32
N GLY A 277 -17.07 -24.87 -16.34
CA GLY A 277 -17.66 -23.60 -16.69
C GLY A 277 -17.46 -23.22 -18.16
N ILE A 278 -18.25 -22.28 -18.64
CA ILE A 278 -18.10 -21.64 -19.94
C ILE A 278 -18.25 -20.13 -19.78
N ILE A 279 -17.45 -19.36 -20.50
CA ILE A 279 -17.43 -17.91 -20.43
C ILE A 279 -18.05 -17.34 -21.70
N GLN A 280 -19.13 -16.56 -21.53
CA GLN A 280 -19.61 -15.65 -22.57
C GLN A 280 -18.82 -14.36 -22.43
N ASP A 281 -17.88 -14.13 -23.35
CA ASP A 281 -16.99 -12.98 -23.32
C ASP A 281 -17.58 -11.85 -24.20
N TRP A 282 -16.86 -11.38 -25.12
CA TRP A 282 -17.00 -10.20 -25.96
C TRP A 282 -18.33 -10.10 -26.72
N GLN A 283 -18.85 -8.87 -26.81
CA GLN A 283 -19.97 -8.43 -27.63
C GLN A 283 -21.31 -9.18 -27.49
N TYR A 284 -21.63 -9.75 -26.32
CA TYR A 284 -22.98 -10.26 -26.07
C TYR A 284 -24.04 -9.13 -26.06
N TRP A 285 -23.61 -7.88 -25.97
CA TRP A 285 -24.41 -6.66 -26.08
C TRP A 285 -24.67 -6.20 -27.53
N GLY A 286 -24.05 -6.80 -28.53
CA GLY A 286 -24.29 -6.55 -29.95
C GLY A 286 -23.18 -5.82 -30.71
N ASN A 287 -22.92 -4.56 -30.43
CA ASN A 287 -21.94 -3.75 -31.18
C ASN A 287 -21.04 -2.91 -30.26
N ASN A 288 -19.95 -2.36 -30.83
CA ASN A 288 -18.94 -1.65 -30.05
C ASN A 288 -19.42 -0.32 -29.44
N TYR A 289 -20.49 0.28 -29.94
CA TYR A 289 -21.06 1.50 -29.36
C TYR A 289 -21.76 1.23 -28.03
N LEU A 290 -22.12 -0.04 -27.78
CA LEU A 290 -22.72 -0.51 -26.52
C LEU A 290 -21.73 -1.19 -25.59
N TRP A 291 -20.44 -0.94 -25.76
CA TRP A 291 -19.40 -1.52 -24.91
C TRP A 291 -19.72 -1.31 -23.42
N ASN A 292 -19.65 -2.38 -22.64
CA ASN A 292 -20.02 -2.39 -21.23
C ASN A 292 -21.49 -2.07 -20.91
N ALA A 293 -22.41 -2.29 -21.85
CA ALA A 293 -23.85 -2.14 -21.61
C ALA A 293 -24.35 -3.06 -20.50
N MET A 294 -23.65 -4.17 -20.23
CA MET A 294 -24.01 -5.19 -19.22
C MET A 294 -25.40 -5.82 -19.48
N GLU A 295 -25.85 -5.78 -20.74
CA GLU A 295 -27.12 -6.31 -21.21
C GLU A 295 -26.90 -7.25 -22.38
N PHE A 296 -27.66 -8.36 -22.42
CA PHE A 296 -27.64 -9.27 -23.56
C PHE A 296 -28.47 -8.71 -24.71
N LEU A 297 -27.95 -8.83 -25.94
CA LEU A 297 -28.71 -8.51 -27.16
C LEU A 297 -29.84 -9.54 -27.33
N ASN A 298 -31.10 -9.11 -27.21
CA ASN A 298 -32.26 -10.00 -27.20
C ASN A 298 -32.44 -10.85 -28.47
N THR A 299 -31.95 -10.39 -29.63
CA THR A 299 -32.05 -11.16 -30.89
C THR A 299 -31.14 -12.40 -30.86
N GLU A 300 -29.99 -12.29 -30.29
CA GLU A 300 -28.97 -13.37 -30.24
C GLU A 300 -29.03 -14.18 -28.92
N PHE A 301 -29.45 -13.54 -27.84
CA PHE A 301 -29.58 -14.12 -26.51
C PHE A 301 -30.99 -13.91 -25.95
N PRO A 302 -32.02 -14.55 -26.57
CA PRO A 302 -33.42 -14.28 -26.21
C PRO A 302 -33.82 -14.73 -24.81
N ASN A 303 -33.08 -15.63 -24.20
CA ASN A 303 -33.34 -16.11 -22.84
C ASN A 303 -32.04 -16.45 -22.09
N PRO A 304 -31.24 -15.43 -21.71
CA PRO A 304 -29.97 -15.65 -21.06
C PRO A 304 -30.06 -16.36 -19.70
N GLN A 305 -31.23 -16.29 -19.04
CA GLN A 305 -31.48 -16.99 -17.79
C GLN A 305 -31.60 -18.52 -17.95
N LYS A 306 -31.78 -19.01 -19.17
CA LYS A 306 -31.82 -20.46 -19.47
C LYS A 306 -30.46 -21.03 -19.90
N MET A 307 -29.45 -20.18 -20.08
CA MET A 307 -28.10 -20.63 -20.32
C MET A 307 -27.44 -21.15 -19.06
#